data_193e9934849a3dfd6cd4c9dc36c61c85
#
_entry.id   193e9934849a3dfd6cd4c9dc36c61c85
#
_cell.length_a   1.000
_cell.length_b   1.000
_cell.length_c   1.000
_cell.angle_alpha   90.00
_cell.angle_beta   90.00
_cell.angle_gamma   90.00
#
_symmetry.space_group_name_H-M   'P 1'
#
loop_
_entity.id
_entity.type
_entity.pdbx_description
1 polymer ?
#
loop_
_entity_poly.entity_id
_entity_poly.type
_entity_poly.pdbx_seq_one_letter_code
_entity_poly.pdbx_strand_id
1 'polypeptide(L)'
;NILDASGELIYSQDLGLKGWGWQVNLNNKITYFDRQSKGWFVMDSLKNIVDSVYCKNEYIADLHDFLALENGNYVLFSYDEQEYATDTISPNGSQDETVIGLVIQELDSSHNVIFEWKSWDHFYMSDYPDINYNNNTIDFLHCNAIDIDEDGHFLISNRTISEITKIHRTTGEIIWRFGGAQSDFTFSNDYPFSQQHCIKGLG
;
A
#
# COMPACT_ATOMS: atom_id res chain seq x y z
N ASN A 1 -5.25 -10.67 18.80
CA ASN A 1 -6.46 -10.97 19.56
C ASN A 1 -7.69 -10.78 18.66
N ILE A 2 -8.71 -11.64 18.82
CA ILE A 2 -10.03 -11.47 18.22
C ILE A 2 -11.02 -11.38 19.38
N LEU A 3 -11.85 -10.36 19.35
CA LEU A 3 -12.91 -10.12 20.33
C LEU A 3 -14.27 -10.30 19.64
N ASP A 4 -15.29 -10.68 20.39
CA ASP A 4 -16.67 -10.62 19.91
C ASP A 4 -17.27 -9.21 20.02
N ALA A 5 -18.52 -9.04 19.62
CA ALA A 5 -19.20 -7.76 19.66
C ALA A 5 -19.43 -7.22 21.10
N SER A 6 -19.31 -8.05 22.13
CA SER A 6 -19.37 -7.64 23.53
C SER A 6 -18.00 -7.24 24.11
N GLY A 7 -16.91 -7.45 23.34
CA GLY A 7 -15.52 -7.23 23.76
C GLY A 7 -14.92 -8.45 24.49
N GLU A 8 -15.58 -9.61 24.52
CA GLU A 8 -15.03 -10.82 25.09
C GLU A 8 -13.97 -11.45 24.17
N LEU A 9 -12.88 -11.95 24.76
CA LEU A 9 -11.78 -12.55 24.02
C LEU A 9 -12.17 -13.91 23.45
N ILE A 10 -12.30 -13.99 22.11
CA ILE A 10 -12.58 -15.25 21.40
C ILE A 10 -11.29 -16.01 21.07
N TYR A 11 -10.24 -15.28 20.70
CA TYR A 11 -8.99 -15.87 20.26
C TYR A 11 -7.80 -14.97 20.56
N SER A 12 -6.71 -15.60 21.00
CA SER A 12 -5.43 -14.93 21.19
C SER A 12 -4.31 -15.84 20.70
N GLN A 13 -3.39 -15.26 19.97
CA GLN A 13 -2.13 -15.90 19.58
C GLN A 13 -1.00 -14.93 19.87
N ASP A 14 0.00 -15.40 20.60
CA ASP A 14 1.23 -14.66 20.81
C ASP A 14 2.17 -14.90 19.62
N LEU A 15 2.38 -13.88 18.82
CA LEU A 15 3.36 -13.86 17.74
C LEU A 15 4.65 -13.14 18.15
N GLY A 16 4.77 -12.77 19.43
CA GLY A 16 5.83 -11.91 19.93
C GLY A 16 5.83 -10.56 19.22
N LEU A 17 7.00 -10.08 18.83
CA LEU A 17 7.16 -8.82 18.07
C LEU A 17 7.05 -9.02 16.55
N LYS A 18 6.67 -10.19 16.08
CA LYS A 18 6.69 -10.55 14.64
C LYS A 18 5.41 -10.19 13.91
N GLY A 19 4.26 -10.39 14.55
CA GLY A 19 2.94 -10.19 13.90
C GLY A 19 2.52 -8.73 13.84
N TRP A 20 2.02 -8.32 12.66
CA TRP A 20 1.49 -6.98 12.40
C TRP A 20 0.29 -7.05 11.48
N GLY A 21 -0.56 -6.02 11.46
CA GLY A 21 -1.59 -5.85 10.44
C GLY A 21 -2.66 -6.96 10.40
N TRP A 22 -3.17 -7.42 11.58
CA TRP A 22 -4.26 -8.38 11.62
C TRP A 22 -5.52 -7.80 11.01
N GLN A 23 -6.05 -8.49 10.01
CA GLN A 23 -7.28 -8.07 9.32
C GLN A 23 -8.08 -9.27 8.80
N VAL A 24 -9.40 -9.05 8.63
CA VAL A 24 -10.26 -9.96 7.88
C VAL A 24 -10.33 -9.46 6.44
N ASN A 25 -10.01 -10.30 5.50
CA ASN A 25 -9.99 -9.98 4.08
C ASN A 25 -11.30 -10.30 3.35
N LEU A 26 -11.42 -9.87 2.08
CA LEU A 26 -12.60 -10.02 1.23
C LEU A 26 -13.04 -11.49 1.06
N ASN A 27 -12.10 -12.43 1.09
CA ASN A 27 -12.36 -13.87 1.04
C ASN A 27 -12.68 -14.49 2.41
N ASN A 28 -12.99 -13.68 3.42
CA ASN A 28 -13.23 -14.08 4.81
C ASN A 28 -12.06 -14.83 5.48
N LYS A 29 -10.85 -14.72 4.94
CA LYS A 29 -9.63 -15.20 5.59
C LYS A 29 -9.10 -14.13 6.54
N ILE A 30 -8.43 -14.59 7.58
CA ILE A 30 -7.69 -13.71 8.48
C ILE A 30 -6.26 -13.65 7.98
N THR A 31 -5.68 -12.45 7.90
CA THR A 31 -4.30 -12.29 7.49
C THR A 31 -3.51 -11.48 8.50
N TYR A 32 -2.21 -11.68 8.51
CA TYR A 32 -1.26 -10.85 9.25
C TYR A 32 0.11 -10.87 8.57
N PHE A 33 0.87 -9.81 8.77
CA PHE A 33 2.24 -9.70 8.29
C PHE A 33 3.21 -10.27 9.32
N ASP A 34 4.10 -11.17 8.91
CA ASP A 34 5.22 -11.64 9.73
C ASP A 34 6.48 -10.83 9.45
N ARG A 35 6.90 -10.03 10.43
CA ARG A 35 8.04 -9.12 10.30
C ARG A 35 9.38 -9.83 10.18
N GLN A 36 9.47 -11.10 10.57
CA GLN A 36 10.71 -11.88 10.48
C GLN A 36 10.89 -12.44 9.07
N SER A 37 9.86 -13.08 8.51
CA SER A 37 9.91 -13.63 7.16
C SER A 37 9.61 -12.61 6.07
N LYS A 38 9.07 -11.41 6.44
CA LYS A 38 8.68 -10.34 5.52
C LYS A 38 7.62 -10.80 4.52
N GLY A 39 6.61 -11.49 5.02
CA GLY A 39 5.51 -12.02 4.21
C GLY A 39 4.17 -11.96 4.93
N TRP A 40 3.11 -12.08 4.16
CA TRP A 40 1.74 -12.12 4.65
C TRP A 40 1.29 -13.57 4.83
N PHE A 41 0.77 -13.87 6.00
CA PHE A 41 0.22 -15.18 6.34
C PHE A 41 -1.30 -15.16 6.28
N VAL A 42 -1.87 -16.19 5.66
CA VAL A 42 -3.31 -16.34 5.46
C VAL A 42 -3.80 -17.49 6.34
N MET A 43 -4.85 -17.23 7.11
CA MET A 43 -5.43 -18.18 8.05
C MET A 43 -6.88 -18.49 7.68
N ASP A 44 -7.29 -19.71 7.90
CA ASP A 44 -8.69 -20.12 7.81
C ASP A 44 -9.50 -19.72 9.06
N SER A 45 -10.80 -20.04 9.06
CA SER A 45 -11.68 -19.78 10.20
C SER A 45 -11.31 -20.56 11.47
N LEU A 46 -10.56 -21.67 11.32
CA LEU A 46 -10.04 -22.46 12.45
C LEU A 46 -8.69 -21.94 12.95
N LYS A 47 -8.18 -20.85 12.36
CA LYS A 47 -6.90 -20.20 12.68
C LYS A 47 -5.66 -21.01 12.29
N ASN A 48 -5.82 -21.98 11.37
CA ASN A 48 -4.67 -22.62 10.75
C ASN A 48 -4.09 -21.72 9.66
N ILE A 49 -2.78 -21.63 9.59
CA ILE A 49 -2.09 -21.00 8.45
C ILE A 49 -2.30 -21.91 7.25
N VAL A 50 -2.95 -21.40 6.22
CA VAL A 50 -3.26 -22.12 4.98
C VAL A 50 -2.44 -21.63 3.81
N ASP A 51 -1.82 -20.44 3.92
CA ASP A 51 -0.94 -19.89 2.90
C ASP A 51 0.05 -18.87 3.49
N SER A 52 1.11 -18.57 2.72
CA SER A 52 2.06 -17.49 3.00
C SER A 52 2.49 -16.83 1.69
N VAL A 53 2.28 -15.51 1.60
CA VAL A 53 2.41 -14.73 0.37
C VAL A 53 3.55 -13.74 0.50
N TYR A 54 4.41 -13.71 -0.50
CA TYR A 54 5.61 -12.86 -0.57
C TYR A 54 5.62 -12.10 -1.88
N CYS A 55 6.16 -10.89 -1.90
CA CYS A 55 6.48 -10.22 -3.15
C CYS A 55 7.42 -11.07 -4.01
N LYS A 56 7.38 -10.84 -5.29
CA LYS A 56 8.24 -11.48 -6.30
C LYS A 56 9.24 -10.47 -6.86
N ASN A 57 10.08 -10.92 -7.78
CA ASN A 57 11.01 -10.08 -8.53
C ASN A 57 11.96 -9.31 -7.59
N GLU A 58 12.46 -9.99 -6.53
CA GLU A 58 13.39 -9.45 -5.51
C GLU A 58 12.78 -8.38 -4.58
N TYR A 59 11.50 -8.03 -4.72
CA TYR A 59 10.83 -7.11 -3.82
C TYR A 59 10.48 -7.76 -2.48
N ILE A 60 10.48 -6.93 -1.44
CA ILE A 60 10.13 -7.33 -0.07
C ILE A 60 8.75 -6.75 0.25
N ALA A 61 7.82 -7.61 0.69
CA ALA A 61 6.47 -7.16 1.03
C ALA A 61 6.50 -6.15 2.19
N ASP A 62 5.70 -5.12 2.06
CA ASP A 62 5.46 -4.14 3.10
C ASP A 62 4.36 -4.59 4.08
N LEU A 63 4.38 -4.01 5.27
CA LEU A 63 3.55 -4.42 6.40
C LEU A 63 2.21 -3.67 6.51
N HIS A 64 2.00 -2.60 5.73
CA HIS A 64 0.88 -1.71 5.95
C HIS A 64 -0.45 -2.30 5.51
N ASP A 65 -0.53 -2.90 4.33
CA ASP A 65 -1.80 -3.45 3.85
C ASP A 65 -1.61 -4.62 2.88
N PHE A 66 -2.68 -5.42 2.73
CA PHE A 66 -2.71 -6.64 1.93
C PHE A 66 -4.14 -7.04 1.61
N LEU A 67 -4.40 -7.45 0.38
CA LEU A 67 -5.72 -7.97 0.00
C LEU A 67 -5.63 -9.44 -0.39
N ALA A 68 -6.47 -10.27 0.25
CA ALA A 68 -6.77 -11.61 -0.20
C ALA A 68 -8.16 -11.61 -0.83
N LEU A 69 -8.22 -11.78 -2.13
CA LEU A 69 -9.42 -11.58 -2.94
C LEU A 69 -10.30 -12.83 -3.00
N GLU A 70 -11.57 -12.68 -3.31
CA GLU A 70 -12.53 -13.79 -3.42
C GLU A 70 -12.16 -14.78 -4.53
N ASN A 71 -11.53 -14.32 -5.61
CA ASN A 71 -11.05 -15.15 -6.70
C ASN A 71 -9.77 -15.94 -6.38
N GLY A 72 -9.22 -15.78 -5.17
CA GLY A 72 -8.00 -16.43 -4.71
C GLY A 72 -6.71 -15.68 -5.04
N ASN A 73 -6.79 -14.51 -5.68
CA ASN A 73 -5.63 -13.67 -5.92
C ASN A 73 -5.23 -12.90 -4.66
N TYR A 74 -4.02 -12.40 -4.66
CA TYR A 74 -3.45 -11.59 -3.60
C TYR A 74 -2.92 -10.27 -4.15
N VAL A 75 -3.16 -9.17 -3.44
CA VAL A 75 -2.55 -7.87 -3.77
C VAL A 75 -1.72 -7.41 -2.60
N LEU A 76 -0.50 -7.03 -2.88
CA LEU A 76 0.46 -6.56 -1.90
C LEU A 76 1.37 -5.52 -2.52
N PHE A 77 2.02 -4.73 -1.69
CA PHE A 77 2.97 -3.76 -2.18
C PHE A 77 4.33 -3.86 -1.47
N SER A 78 5.31 -3.25 -2.09
CA SER A 78 6.69 -3.13 -1.67
C SER A 78 7.17 -1.72 -1.91
N TYR A 79 8.28 -1.38 -1.29
CA TYR A 79 9.02 -0.16 -1.59
C TYR A 79 10.21 -0.47 -2.48
N ASP A 80 10.48 0.46 -3.42
CA ASP A 80 11.59 0.41 -4.37
C ASP A 80 12.46 1.65 -4.18
N GLU A 81 13.67 1.45 -3.70
CA GLU A 81 14.62 2.53 -3.42
C GLU A 81 15.47 2.81 -4.66
N GLN A 82 15.53 4.08 -5.07
CA GLN A 82 16.39 4.53 -6.17
C GLN A 82 17.19 5.76 -5.78
N GLU A 83 18.40 5.90 -6.32
CA GLU A 83 19.18 7.13 -6.24
C GLU A 83 18.59 8.15 -7.21
N TYR A 84 18.36 9.37 -6.73
CA TYR A 84 17.73 10.42 -7.50
C TYR A 84 18.39 11.79 -7.25
N ALA A 85 18.64 12.55 -8.33
CA ALA A 85 19.18 13.90 -8.25
C ALA A 85 18.05 14.91 -7.99
N THR A 86 17.79 15.21 -6.73
CA THR A 86 16.73 16.11 -6.30
C THR A 86 17.15 17.58 -6.30
N ASP A 87 18.45 17.90 -6.46
CA ASP A 87 18.98 19.26 -6.62
C ASP A 87 18.44 19.96 -7.88
N THR A 88 17.96 19.19 -8.85
CA THR A 88 17.28 19.72 -10.05
C THR A 88 15.83 20.15 -9.78
N ILE A 89 15.24 19.71 -8.67
CA ILE A 89 13.85 19.96 -8.30
C ILE A 89 13.74 20.96 -7.14
N SER A 90 14.65 20.86 -6.18
CA SER A 90 14.64 21.70 -4.98
C SER A 90 16.03 22.26 -4.66
N PRO A 91 16.13 23.55 -4.25
CA PRO A 91 17.41 24.13 -3.79
C PRO A 91 18.02 23.40 -2.57
N ASN A 92 17.22 22.62 -1.87
CA ASN A 92 17.65 21.85 -0.68
C ASN A 92 17.92 20.38 -1.03
N GLY A 93 17.78 19.98 -2.28
CA GLY A 93 18.06 18.62 -2.75
C GLY A 93 19.55 18.38 -2.94
N SER A 94 19.92 17.12 -3.16
CA SER A 94 21.26 16.69 -3.50
C SER A 94 21.29 15.83 -4.78
N GLN A 95 22.50 15.43 -5.21
CA GLN A 95 22.66 14.61 -6.43
C GLN A 95 22.46 13.12 -6.16
N ASP A 96 22.55 12.70 -4.89
CA ASP A 96 22.64 11.30 -4.50
C ASP A 96 21.65 10.99 -3.35
N GLU A 97 20.40 11.42 -3.47
CA GLU A 97 19.37 11.10 -2.45
C GLU A 97 18.70 9.77 -2.75
N THR A 98 18.52 8.97 -1.70
CA THR A 98 17.68 7.77 -1.78
C THR A 98 16.21 8.18 -1.77
N VAL A 99 15.49 7.88 -2.83
CA VAL A 99 14.06 8.09 -2.92
C VAL A 99 13.33 6.76 -2.92
N ILE A 100 12.32 6.65 -2.06
CA ILE A 100 11.52 5.44 -1.91
C ILE A 100 10.24 5.56 -2.75
N GLY A 101 10.15 4.75 -3.80
CA GLY A 101 8.97 4.58 -4.63
C GLY A 101 8.11 3.40 -4.16
N LEU A 102 7.01 3.17 -4.86
CA LEU A 102 6.04 2.12 -4.59
C LEU A 102 6.01 1.10 -5.72
N VAL A 103 5.91 -0.17 -5.36
CA VAL A 103 5.58 -1.27 -6.27
C VAL A 103 4.32 -1.97 -5.76
N ILE A 104 3.35 -2.21 -6.65
CA ILE A 104 2.16 -3.01 -6.37
C ILE A 104 2.26 -4.28 -7.19
N GLN A 105 2.02 -5.42 -6.55
CA GLN A 105 1.92 -6.71 -7.24
C GLN A 105 0.56 -7.35 -6.99
N GLU A 106 -0.09 -7.84 -8.04
CA GLU A 106 -1.17 -8.82 -7.93
C GLU A 106 -0.61 -10.18 -8.33
N LEU A 107 -0.82 -11.15 -7.43
CA LEU A 107 -0.42 -12.54 -7.64
C LEU A 107 -1.67 -13.41 -7.82
N ASP A 108 -1.60 -14.40 -8.70
CA ASP A 108 -2.62 -15.44 -8.79
C ASP A 108 -2.54 -16.41 -7.60
N SER A 109 -3.49 -17.33 -7.49
CA SER A 109 -3.55 -18.34 -6.42
C SER A 109 -2.37 -19.33 -6.43
N SER A 110 -1.53 -19.32 -7.47
CA SER A 110 -0.28 -20.07 -7.57
C SER A 110 0.94 -19.20 -7.29
N HIS A 111 0.72 -17.96 -6.86
CA HIS A 111 1.73 -16.94 -6.58
C HIS A 111 2.55 -16.50 -7.81
N ASN A 112 1.99 -16.58 -9.02
CA ASN A 112 2.59 -15.95 -10.19
C ASN A 112 2.16 -14.49 -10.24
N VAL A 113 3.08 -13.60 -10.61
CA VAL A 113 2.76 -12.18 -10.84
C VAL A 113 1.90 -12.07 -12.10
N ILE A 114 0.67 -11.56 -11.95
CA ILE A 114 -0.24 -11.29 -13.05
C ILE A 114 -0.39 -9.81 -13.35
N PHE A 115 0.03 -8.96 -12.40
CA PHE A 115 0.12 -7.51 -12.54
C PHE A 115 1.25 -6.98 -11.67
N GLU A 116 2.08 -6.09 -12.21
CA GLU A 116 3.09 -5.33 -11.48
C GLU A 116 3.04 -3.87 -11.92
N TRP A 117 3.00 -2.98 -10.97
CA TRP A 117 2.92 -1.54 -11.20
C TRP A 117 3.97 -0.83 -10.36
N LYS A 118 4.62 0.17 -10.95
CA LYS A 118 5.68 0.96 -10.31
C LYS A 118 5.34 2.44 -10.33
N SER A 119 5.46 3.08 -9.20
CA SER A 119 5.20 4.52 -9.11
C SER A 119 6.12 5.36 -10.01
N TRP A 120 7.33 4.88 -10.27
CA TRP A 120 8.32 5.56 -11.12
C TRP A 120 7.84 5.85 -12.55
N ASP A 121 6.90 5.07 -13.04
CA ASP A 121 6.32 5.23 -14.38
C ASP A 121 5.18 6.25 -14.42
N HIS A 122 4.69 6.74 -13.25
CA HIS A 122 3.44 7.48 -13.12
C HIS A 122 3.51 8.73 -12.26
N PHE A 123 4.50 8.84 -11.38
CA PHE A 123 4.67 9.95 -10.45
C PHE A 123 6.00 10.65 -10.68
N TYR A 124 5.95 11.96 -10.91
CA TYR A 124 7.13 12.79 -11.06
C TYR A 124 7.30 13.66 -9.81
N MET A 125 8.46 13.60 -9.18
CA MET A 125 8.73 14.35 -7.95
C MET A 125 8.57 15.85 -8.14
N SER A 126 8.86 16.37 -9.35
CA SER A 126 8.67 17.78 -9.72
C SER A 126 7.23 18.29 -9.57
N ASP A 127 6.25 17.38 -9.61
CA ASP A 127 4.83 17.70 -9.49
C ASP A 127 4.40 17.90 -8.02
N TYR A 128 5.30 17.63 -7.07
CA TYR A 128 5.06 17.68 -5.63
C TYR A 128 6.07 18.55 -4.90
N PRO A 129 6.02 19.88 -5.09
CA PRO A 129 7.04 20.81 -4.58
C PRO A 129 7.10 20.92 -3.05
N ASP A 130 6.04 20.52 -2.36
CA ASP A 130 5.92 20.61 -0.90
C ASP A 130 6.60 19.43 -0.15
N ILE A 131 7.22 18.50 -0.87
CA ILE A 131 7.99 17.41 -0.24
C ILE A 131 9.23 17.97 0.45
N ASN A 132 9.55 17.41 1.61
CA ASN A 132 10.78 17.78 2.32
C ASN A 132 11.99 17.09 1.70
N TYR A 133 12.75 17.84 0.91
CA TYR A 133 13.99 17.41 0.26
C TYR A 133 15.25 17.57 1.14
N ASN A 134 15.12 17.82 2.44
CA ASN A 134 16.28 17.99 3.33
C ASN A 134 16.74 16.67 3.99
N ASN A 135 16.16 15.55 3.61
CA ASN A 135 16.48 14.25 4.20
C ASN A 135 17.32 13.42 3.22
N ASN A 136 18.31 12.70 3.71
CA ASN A 136 19.11 11.75 2.92
C ASN A 136 18.27 10.59 2.32
N THR A 137 17.08 10.37 2.86
CA THR A 137 16.10 9.40 2.35
C THR A 137 14.74 10.08 2.29
N ILE A 138 14.15 10.07 1.11
CA ILE A 138 12.84 10.68 0.84
C ILE A 138 11.84 9.54 0.63
N ASP A 139 10.95 9.35 1.59
CA ASP A 139 9.81 8.46 1.45
C ASP A 139 8.72 9.18 0.64
N PHE A 140 8.82 9.05 -0.69
CA PHE A 140 8.11 9.90 -1.63
C PHE A 140 6.59 9.73 -1.55
N LEU A 141 6.09 8.52 -1.55
CA LEU A 141 4.66 8.26 -1.52
C LEU A 141 4.17 7.84 -0.12
N HIS A 142 4.91 6.97 0.55
CA HIS A 142 4.48 6.32 1.79
C HIS A 142 3.08 5.74 1.64
N CYS A 143 2.92 4.80 0.71
CA CYS A 143 1.65 4.12 0.52
C CYS A 143 1.35 3.26 1.75
N ASN A 144 0.21 3.45 2.37
CA ASN A 144 -0.14 2.82 3.65
C ASN A 144 -1.48 2.09 3.63
N ALA A 145 -2.21 2.12 2.54
CA ALA A 145 -3.43 1.36 2.36
C ALA A 145 -3.72 1.14 0.87
N ILE A 146 -4.32 -0.01 0.57
CA ILE A 146 -4.81 -0.37 -0.75
C ILE A 146 -6.19 -1.00 -0.62
N ASP A 147 -7.10 -0.66 -1.53
CA ASP A 147 -8.42 -1.29 -1.64
C ASP A 147 -8.81 -1.45 -3.11
N ILE A 148 -9.90 -2.15 -3.34
CA ILE A 148 -10.50 -2.29 -4.66
C ILE A 148 -11.85 -1.57 -4.64
N ASP A 149 -12.02 -0.62 -5.55
CA ASP A 149 -13.26 0.12 -5.73
C ASP A 149 -14.36 -0.74 -6.40
N GLU A 150 -15.60 -0.28 -6.36
CA GLU A 150 -16.78 -0.99 -6.92
C GLU A 150 -16.60 -1.42 -8.37
N ASP A 151 -15.87 -0.65 -9.16
CA ASP A 151 -15.57 -0.96 -10.56
C ASP A 151 -14.37 -1.90 -10.77
N GLY A 152 -13.78 -2.40 -9.68
CA GLY A 152 -12.70 -3.38 -9.69
C GLY A 152 -11.30 -2.80 -9.85
N HIS A 153 -11.13 -1.48 -9.79
CA HIS A 153 -9.85 -0.79 -9.89
C HIS A 153 -9.21 -0.57 -8.52
N PHE A 154 -7.88 -0.42 -8.47
CA PHE A 154 -7.17 -0.18 -7.22
C PHE A 154 -7.36 1.26 -6.73
N LEU A 155 -7.53 1.40 -5.42
CA LEU A 155 -7.41 2.65 -4.69
C LEU A 155 -6.19 2.55 -3.79
N ILE A 156 -5.28 3.52 -3.85
CA ILE A 156 -4.12 3.59 -2.95
C ILE A 156 -4.12 4.89 -2.17
N SER A 157 -3.67 4.81 -0.93
CA SER A 157 -3.52 5.97 -0.04
C SER A 157 -2.04 6.31 0.12
N ASN A 158 -1.62 7.45 -0.44
CA ASN A 158 -0.26 7.96 -0.44
C ASN A 158 -0.11 9.08 0.61
N ARG A 159 0.47 8.74 1.76
CA ARG A 159 0.54 9.62 2.94
C ARG A 159 1.35 10.89 2.70
N THR A 160 2.56 10.74 2.17
CA THR A 160 3.52 11.86 2.07
C THR A 160 3.01 12.95 1.16
N ILE A 161 2.40 12.58 0.05
CA ILE A 161 1.82 13.52 -0.91
C ILE A 161 0.36 13.86 -0.63
N SER A 162 -0.24 13.30 0.45
CA SER A 162 -1.63 13.52 0.87
C SER A 162 -2.65 13.24 -0.24
N GLU A 163 -2.44 12.17 -0.99
CA GLU A 163 -3.21 11.84 -2.21
C GLU A 163 -3.79 10.42 -2.13
N ILE A 164 -5.02 10.27 -2.59
CA ILE A 164 -5.63 9.00 -2.94
C ILE A 164 -5.58 8.89 -4.46
N THR A 165 -5.06 7.78 -4.96
CA THR A 165 -4.91 7.56 -6.40
C THR A 165 -5.68 6.32 -6.81
N LYS A 166 -6.49 6.46 -7.87
CA LYS A 166 -7.17 5.33 -8.51
C LYS A 166 -6.39 4.85 -9.71
N ILE A 167 -6.08 3.55 -9.74
CA ILE A 167 -5.25 2.92 -10.76
C ILE A 167 -6.05 1.85 -11.49
N HIS A 168 -6.03 1.90 -12.81
CA HIS A 168 -6.67 0.88 -13.65
C HIS A 168 -5.96 -0.47 -13.50
N ARG A 169 -6.66 -1.46 -12.92
CA ARG A 169 -6.09 -2.74 -12.50
C ARG A 169 -5.44 -3.58 -13.61
N THR A 170 -5.73 -3.30 -14.88
CA THR A 170 -5.16 -4.06 -16.00
C THR A 170 -4.10 -3.26 -16.76
N THR A 171 -4.32 -1.97 -16.98
CA THR A 171 -3.38 -1.14 -17.78
C THR A 171 -2.34 -0.44 -16.93
N GLY A 172 -2.60 -0.25 -15.61
CA GLY A 172 -1.77 0.53 -14.72
C GLY A 172 -1.92 2.04 -14.86
N GLU A 173 -2.77 2.52 -15.77
CA GLU A 173 -3.02 3.95 -15.95
C GLU A 173 -3.69 4.54 -14.71
N ILE A 174 -3.31 5.74 -14.33
CA ILE A 174 -4.00 6.50 -13.28
C ILE A 174 -5.31 7.01 -13.85
N ILE A 175 -6.43 6.64 -13.22
CA ILE A 175 -7.78 7.03 -13.62
C ILE A 175 -8.10 8.41 -13.07
N TRP A 176 -7.79 8.64 -11.78
CA TRP A 176 -7.91 9.94 -11.13
C TRP A 176 -7.05 10.02 -9.86
N ARG A 177 -6.83 11.26 -9.42
CA ARG A 177 -6.14 11.63 -8.18
C ARG A 177 -7.06 12.48 -7.33
N PHE A 178 -7.09 12.23 -6.03
CA PHE A 178 -7.92 12.97 -5.09
C PHE A 178 -7.08 13.43 -3.89
N GLY A 179 -7.03 14.73 -3.64
CA GLY A 179 -6.13 15.36 -2.69
C GLY A 179 -4.73 15.59 -3.27
N GLY A 180 -3.82 16.11 -2.45
CA GLY A 180 -2.46 16.41 -2.88
C GLY A 180 -2.37 17.51 -3.95
N ALA A 181 -1.16 17.66 -4.52
CA ALA A 181 -0.86 18.71 -5.49
C ALA A 181 -1.47 18.46 -6.87
N GLN A 182 -1.74 17.19 -7.21
CA GLN A 182 -2.20 16.78 -8.54
C GLN A 182 -3.69 16.36 -8.55
N SER A 183 -4.50 16.87 -7.61
CA SER A 183 -5.91 16.49 -7.48
C SER A 183 -6.73 16.85 -8.71
N ASP A 184 -7.48 15.88 -9.23
CA ASP A 184 -8.51 16.08 -10.27
C ASP A 184 -9.81 16.70 -9.71
N PHE A 185 -9.91 16.81 -8.38
CA PHE A 185 -11.10 17.27 -7.67
C PHE A 185 -10.85 18.56 -6.91
N THR A 186 -11.90 19.34 -6.72
CA THR A 186 -11.86 20.58 -5.94
C THR A 186 -12.62 20.42 -4.64
N PHE A 187 -12.01 20.80 -3.51
CA PHE A 187 -12.67 20.92 -2.21
C PHE A 187 -13.40 22.26 -2.15
N SER A 188 -14.74 22.25 -2.24
CA SER A 188 -15.53 23.49 -2.36
C SER A 188 -15.97 24.08 -1.02
N ASN A 189 -16.16 23.27 0.01
CA ASN A 189 -16.69 23.69 1.32
C ASN A 189 -15.96 23.05 2.50
N ASP A 190 -14.79 22.46 2.25
CA ASP A 190 -13.99 21.75 3.26
C ASP A 190 -12.51 21.91 2.97
N TYR A 191 -11.69 21.51 3.93
CA TYR A 191 -10.24 21.48 3.76
C TYR A 191 -9.81 20.11 3.21
N PRO A 192 -8.78 20.05 2.33
CA PRO A 192 -8.20 18.78 1.90
C PRO A 192 -7.67 18.01 3.11
N PHE A 193 -7.80 16.70 3.07
CA PHE A 193 -7.15 15.82 4.06
C PHE A 193 -5.63 15.88 3.90
N SER A 194 -4.92 15.50 4.95
CA SER A 194 -3.45 15.43 4.94
C SER A 194 -2.97 14.21 5.71
N GLN A 195 -1.95 13.55 5.18
CA GLN A 195 -1.25 12.44 5.80
C GLN A 195 -2.18 11.28 6.25
N GLN A 196 -3.18 10.96 5.46
CA GLN A 196 -4.15 9.89 5.72
C GLN A 196 -3.47 8.51 5.79
N HIS A 197 -4.06 7.60 6.57
CA HIS A 197 -3.55 6.25 6.83
C HIS A 197 -4.60 5.15 6.64
N CYS A 198 -5.61 5.37 5.85
CA CYS A 198 -6.59 4.35 5.51
C CYS A 198 -7.36 4.79 4.27
N ILE A 199 -7.77 3.82 3.46
CA ILE A 199 -8.78 3.98 2.44
C ILE A 199 -9.66 2.73 2.42
N LYS A 200 -10.96 2.94 2.25
CA LYS A 200 -11.92 1.87 1.98
C LYS A 200 -12.93 2.35 0.96
N GLY A 201 -13.17 1.54 -0.07
CA GLY A 201 -14.30 1.71 -0.97
C GLY A 201 -15.60 1.58 -0.16
N LEU A 202 -16.54 2.46 -0.46
CA LEU A 202 -17.90 2.36 0.09
C LEU A 202 -18.74 1.57 -0.91
N GLY A 203 -18.82 0.24 -0.69
CA GLY A 203 -19.67 -0.64 -1.47
C GLY A 203 -21.15 -0.42 -1.25
#